data_014b8968cf7ed0d241137671f600202c
#
_entry.id   014b8968cf7ed0d241137671f600202c
#
_cell.length_a   1.000
_cell.length_b   1.000
_cell.length_c   1.000
_cell.angle_alpha   90.00
_cell.angle_beta   90.00
_cell.angle_gamma   90.00
#
_symmetry.space_group_name_H-M   'P 1'
#
loop_
_entity.id
_entity.type
_entity.pdbx_description
1 polymer ?
#
loop_
_entity_poly.entity_id
_entity_poly.type
_entity_poly.pdbx_seq_one_letter_code
_entity_poly.pdbx_strand_id
1 'polypeptide(L)'
;MFQNGKIQKAWGIFLAFLILVVLAVLLDANVLGNGERYGALSNYIILNDDWGTHRGFIWRVGLKNYMNQPFLHQLFGFGPDTFGILVKPDTAEGAQRYGQIFDSAHNEYLQYFLTIGPLGLAAYLGFLGTSIWTMIRNGSRNIYAAGCAFAALCYGAQAVVNINLPIATPIMWTLLMTGLALCRKLKAGSSSGI
;
A
#
# COMPACT_ATOMS: atom_id res chain seq x y z
N MET A 1 10.83 23.52 13.81
CA MET A 1 9.74 24.43 13.46
C MET A 1 8.36 23.99 13.98
N PHE A 2 8.11 22.73 14.32
CA PHE A 2 6.81 22.26 14.85
C PHE A 2 6.90 21.67 16.26
N GLN A 3 7.52 22.42 17.20
CA GLN A 3 7.56 22.00 18.62
C GLN A 3 6.31 22.37 19.43
N ASN A 4 5.35 23.06 18.81
CA ASN A 4 4.11 23.45 19.51
C ASN A 4 3.07 22.33 19.41
N GLY A 5 2.86 21.60 20.51
CA GLY A 5 1.91 20.50 20.59
C GLY A 5 0.46 20.88 20.23
N LYS A 6 0.08 22.14 20.32
CA LYS A 6 -1.24 22.63 19.87
C LYS A 6 -1.35 22.59 18.35
N ILE A 7 -0.29 22.98 17.64
CA ILE A 7 -0.24 22.96 16.16
C ILE A 7 -0.29 21.51 15.66
N GLN A 8 0.46 20.60 16.29
CA GLN A 8 0.45 19.17 15.94
C GLN A 8 -0.95 18.55 16.13
N LYS A 9 -1.62 18.87 17.24
CA LYS A 9 -3.01 18.42 17.48
C LYS A 9 -3.99 19.00 16.45
N ALA A 10 -3.86 20.28 16.11
CA ALA A 10 -4.70 20.92 15.09
C ALA A 10 -4.54 20.26 13.72
N TRP A 11 -3.31 19.96 13.30
CA TRP A 11 -3.04 19.22 12.07
C TRP A 11 -3.59 17.79 12.11
N GLY A 12 -3.47 17.09 13.25
CA GLY A 12 -4.05 15.76 13.42
C GLY A 12 -5.57 15.76 13.29
N ILE A 13 -6.25 16.73 13.92
CA ILE A 13 -7.70 16.90 13.82
C ILE A 13 -8.11 17.24 12.38
N PHE A 14 -7.39 18.14 11.72
CA PHE A 14 -7.67 18.50 10.32
C PHE A 14 -7.53 17.30 9.38
N LEU A 15 -6.47 16.51 9.50
CA LEU A 15 -6.27 15.31 8.70
C LEU A 15 -7.35 14.24 8.97
N ALA A 16 -7.70 14.02 10.24
CA ALA A 16 -8.78 13.12 10.61
C ALA A 16 -10.12 13.56 10.01
N PHE A 17 -10.44 14.85 10.07
CA PHE A 17 -11.63 15.42 9.45
C PHE A 17 -11.63 15.20 7.93
N LEU A 18 -10.51 15.48 7.26
CA LEU A 18 -10.39 15.24 5.81
C LEU A 18 -10.61 13.78 5.44
N ILE A 19 -10.03 12.84 6.19
CA ILE A 19 -10.24 11.41 5.99
C ILE A 19 -11.71 11.05 6.17
N LEU A 20 -12.38 11.57 7.20
CA LEU A 20 -13.80 11.31 7.43
C LEU A 20 -14.68 11.84 6.31
N VAL A 21 -14.38 13.03 5.77
CA VAL A 21 -15.09 13.60 4.60
C VAL A 21 -14.91 12.70 3.38
N VAL A 22 -13.69 12.26 3.08
CA VAL A 22 -13.43 11.36 1.95
C VAL A 22 -14.19 10.04 2.13
N LEU A 23 -14.14 9.44 3.31
CA LEU A 23 -14.88 8.21 3.60
C LEU A 23 -16.40 8.40 3.45
N ALA A 24 -16.94 9.52 3.95
CA ALA A 24 -18.37 9.83 3.81
C ALA A 24 -18.79 9.95 2.34
N VAL A 25 -17.98 10.63 1.52
CA VAL A 25 -18.22 10.75 0.06
C VAL A 25 -18.17 9.38 -0.62
N LEU A 26 -17.18 8.56 -0.30
CA LEU A 26 -17.07 7.21 -0.87
C LEU A 26 -18.24 6.31 -0.45
N LEU A 27 -18.70 6.40 0.80
CA LEU A 27 -19.87 5.66 1.27
C LEU A 27 -21.15 6.14 0.58
N ASP A 28 -21.35 7.45 0.48
CA ASP A 28 -22.48 8.03 -0.22
C ASP A 28 -22.52 7.61 -1.70
N ALA A 29 -21.38 7.66 -2.36
CA ALA A 29 -21.28 7.32 -3.78
C ALA A 29 -21.49 5.84 -4.07
N ASN A 30 -20.93 4.93 -3.24
CA ASN A 30 -20.86 3.49 -3.57
C ASN A 30 -21.86 2.62 -2.79
N VAL A 31 -22.23 3.00 -1.56
CA VAL A 31 -23.15 2.24 -0.72
C VAL A 31 -24.57 2.80 -0.83
N LEU A 32 -24.72 4.13 -0.81
CA LEU A 32 -26.03 4.78 -0.96
C LEU A 32 -26.43 5.00 -2.43
N GLY A 33 -25.52 4.74 -3.37
CA GLY A 33 -25.79 4.82 -4.80
C GLY A 33 -25.91 6.25 -5.37
N ASN A 34 -25.46 7.26 -4.61
CA ASN A 34 -25.60 8.66 -5.00
C ASN A 34 -24.39 9.19 -5.83
N GLY A 35 -23.56 8.32 -6.39
CA GLY A 35 -22.31 8.69 -7.06
C GLY A 35 -22.48 9.71 -8.18
N GLU A 36 -23.55 9.62 -8.97
CA GLU A 36 -23.83 10.52 -10.10
C GLU A 36 -24.04 11.99 -9.67
N ARG A 37 -24.43 12.25 -8.43
CA ARG A 37 -24.63 13.63 -7.92
C ARG A 37 -23.33 14.44 -7.85
N TYR A 38 -22.18 13.77 -7.88
CA TYR A 38 -20.86 14.41 -7.83
C TYR A 38 -20.34 14.86 -9.21
N GLY A 39 -21.15 14.69 -10.29
CA GLY A 39 -20.82 15.16 -11.64
C GLY A 39 -19.50 14.59 -12.14
N ALA A 40 -18.56 15.44 -12.56
CA ALA A 40 -17.27 15.00 -13.11
C ALA A 40 -16.40 14.19 -12.12
N LEU A 41 -16.64 14.32 -10.81
CA LEU A 41 -15.92 13.54 -9.80
C LEU A 41 -16.44 12.10 -9.71
N SER A 42 -17.62 11.78 -10.25
CA SER A 42 -18.19 10.42 -10.21
C SER A 42 -17.23 9.37 -10.77
N ASN A 43 -16.52 9.69 -11.85
CA ASN A 43 -15.53 8.80 -12.48
C ASN A 43 -14.35 8.42 -11.57
N TYR A 44 -14.09 9.21 -10.51
CA TYR A 44 -12.99 8.98 -9.58
C TYR A 44 -13.45 8.34 -8.27
N ILE A 45 -14.73 8.48 -7.91
CA ILE A 45 -15.25 8.03 -6.62
C ILE A 45 -16.16 6.80 -6.72
N ILE A 46 -16.77 6.52 -7.89
CA ILE A 46 -17.55 5.30 -8.11
C ILE A 46 -16.61 4.13 -8.37
N LEU A 47 -16.59 3.16 -7.44
CA LEU A 47 -15.72 1.98 -7.49
C LEU A 47 -16.36 0.87 -8.33
N ASN A 48 -16.42 1.08 -9.63
CA ASN A 48 -16.89 0.09 -10.61
C ASN A 48 -15.70 -0.57 -11.36
N ASP A 49 -15.98 -1.45 -12.32
CA ASP A 49 -14.96 -2.14 -13.09
C ASP A 49 -14.03 -1.19 -13.87
N ASP A 50 -14.53 -0.04 -14.31
CA ASP A 50 -13.75 0.95 -15.08
C ASP A 50 -12.94 1.90 -14.19
N TRP A 51 -13.15 1.87 -12.86
CA TRP A 51 -12.46 2.73 -11.91
C TRP A 51 -10.93 2.58 -11.99
N GLY A 52 -10.23 3.71 -11.93
CA GLY A 52 -8.77 3.74 -11.83
C GLY A 52 -8.06 3.09 -13.03
N THR A 53 -8.57 3.28 -14.24
CA THR A 53 -8.05 2.64 -15.46
C THR A 53 -8.15 1.12 -15.36
N HIS A 54 -9.38 0.62 -15.14
CA HIS A 54 -9.78 -0.78 -15.06
C HIS A 54 -9.28 -1.53 -13.80
N ARG A 55 -8.77 -0.81 -12.78
CA ARG A 55 -8.35 -1.44 -11.51
C ARG A 55 -9.52 -2.12 -10.81
N GLY A 56 -10.73 -1.55 -10.88
CA GLY A 56 -11.92 -2.18 -10.32
C GLY A 56 -12.17 -3.58 -10.89
N PHE A 57 -12.07 -3.73 -12.22
CA PHE A 57 -12.15 -5.03 -12.89
C PHE A 57 -11.07 -5.99 -12.39
N ILE A 58 -9.81 -5.55 -12.40
CA ILE A 58 -8.66 -6.37 -11.99
C ILE A 58 -8.81 -6.84 -10.54
N TRP A 59 -9.23 -5.96 -9.64
CA TRP A 59 -9.42 -6.27 -8.23
C TRP A 59 -10.57 -7.25 -8.01
N ARG A 60 -11.70 -7.05 -8.70
CA ARG A 60 -12.86 -7.95 -8.66
C ARG A 60 -12.47 -9.35 -9.13
N VAL A 61 -11.83 -9.44 -10.29
CA VAL A 61 -11.40 -10.72 -10.88
C VAL A 61 -10.33 -11.40 -9.99
N GLY A 62 -9.35 -10.66 -9.52
CA GLY A 62 -8.31 -11.16 -8.63
C GLY A 62 -8.89 -11.75 -7.34
N LEU A 63 -9.78 -11.00 -6.67
CA LEU A 63 -10.45 -11.46 -5.45
C LEU A 63 -11.37 -12.66 -5.71
N LYS A 64 -12.16 -12.64 -6.79
CA LYS A 64 -13.02 -13.76 -7.20
C LYS A 64 -12.20 -15.05 -7.35
N ASN A 65 -11.11 -14.98 -8.11
CA ASN A 65 -10.28 -16.16 -8.34
C ASN A 65 -9.52 -16.61 -7.09
N TYR A 66 -9.07 -15.67 -6.24
CA TYR A 66 -8.45 -15.99 -4.96
C TYR A 66 -9.42 -16.74 -4.03
N MET A 67 -10.67 -16.32 -3.91
CA MET A 67 -11.68 -16.97 -3.07
C MET A 67 -12.03 -18.38 -3.54
N ASN A 68 -11.82 -18.69 -4.82
CA ASN A 68 -12.03 -20.01 -5.40
C ASN A 68 -10.83 -20.96 -5.25
N GLN A 69 -9.72 -20.49 -4.67
CA GLN A 69 -8.54 -21.33 -4.47
C GLN A 69 -8.70 -22.27 -3.25
N PRO A 70 -7.98 -23.39 -3.21
CA PRO A 70 -7.86 -24.22 -2.02
C PRO A 70 -7.35 -23.42 -0.82
N PHE A 71 -7.81 -23.75 0.40
CA PHE A 71 -7.49 -23.02 1.63
C PHE A 71 -6.00 -22.75 1.83
N LEU A 72 -5.11 -23.71 1.52
CA LEU A 72 -3.67 -23.51 1.64
C LEU A 72 -3.15 -22.43 0.68
N HIS A 73 -3.69 -22.34 -0.54
CA HIS A 73 -3.34 -21.27 -1.47
C HIS A 73 -3.94 -19.91 -1.07
N GLN A 74 -5.10 -19.91 -0.42
CA GLN A 74 -5.60 -18.67 0.18
C GLN A 74 -4.69 -18.18 1.31
N LEU A 75 -4.09 -19.08 2.09
CA LEU A 75 -3.28 -18.70 3.25
C LEU A 75 -1.83 -18.30 2.87
N PHE A 76 -1.20 -19.03 1.93
CA PHE A 76 0.20 -18.85 1.56
C PHE A 76 0.42 -18.31 0.14
N GLY A 77 -0.64 -18.27 -0.68
CA GLY A 77 -0.56 -17.89 -2.09
C GLY A 77 0.10 -18.96 -2.96
N PHE A 78 0.50 -18.56 -4.15
CA PHE A 78 1.23 -19.37 -5.12
C PHE A 78 2.69 -18.95 -5.26
N GLY A 79 3.08 -17.88 -4.60
CA GLY A 79 4.39 -17.27 -4.68
C GLY A 79 4.38 -15.87 -5.33
N PRO A 80 5.50 -15.15 -5.21
CA PRO A 80 5.63 -13.82 -5.80
C PRO A 80 5.35 -13.83 -7.31
N ASP A 81 4.77 -12.73 -7.81
CA ASP A 81 4.56 -12.49 -9.25
C ASP A 81 3.66 -13.51 -9.98
N THR A 82 2.80 -14.20 -9.24
CA THR A 82 1.86 -15.20 -9.81
C THR A 82 0.47 -14.64 -10.11
N PHE A 83 0.28 -13.33 -10.07
CA PHE A 83 -1.02 -12.69 -10.30
C PHE A 83 -1.62 -13.04 -11.66
N GLY A 84 -0.82 -12.98 -12.74
CA GLY A 84 -1.26 -13.36 -14.09
C GLY A 84 -1.74 -14.82 -14.18
N ILE A 85 -1.19 -15.72 -13.37
CA ILE A 85 -1.65 -17.11 -13.28
C ILE A 85 -3.00 -17.17 -12.56
N LEU A 86 -3.15 -16.41 -11.47
CA LEU A 86 -4.40 -16.35 -10.70
C LEU A 86 -5.58 -15.86 -11.55
N VAL A 87 -5.39 -14.83 -12.37
CA VAL A 87 -6.45 -14.22 -13.19
C VAL A 87 -6.60 -14.87 -14.58
N LYS A 88 -5.79 -15.86 -14.90
CA LYS A 88 -5.82 -16.54 -16.21
C LYS A 88 -7.22 -16.99 -16.67
N PRO A 89 -8.12 -17.49 -15.81
CA PRO A 89 -9.47 -17.88 -16.22
C PRO A 89 -10.29 -16.74 -16.84
N ASP A 90 -10.05 -15.48 -16.40
CA ASP A 90 -10.80 -14.31 -16.85
C ASP A 90 -10.01 -13.44 -17.86
N THR A 91 -8.87 -13.93 -18.38
CA THR A 91 -8.03 -13.21 -19.34
C THR A 91 -8.80 -12.88 -20.62
N ALA A 92 -9.66 -13.80 -21.10
CA ALA A 92 -10.48 -13.60 -22.29
C ALA A 92 -11.49 -12.45 -22.11
N GLU A 93 -12.14 -12.33 -20.93
CA GLU A 93 -13.03 -11.22 -20.60
C GLU A 93 -12.28 -9.89 -20.63
N GLY A 94 -11.09 -9.82 -20.01
CA GLY A 94 -10.25 -8.63 -20.02
C GLY A 94 -9.83 -8.20 -21.44
N ALA A 95 -9.38 -9.16 -22.25
CA ALA A 95 -8.99 -8.90 -23.64
C ALA A 95 -10.16 -8.44 -24.51
N GLN A 96 -11.33 -9.05 -24.36
CA GLN A 96 -12.53 -8.70 -25.11
C GLN A 96 -13.08 -7.33 -24.71
N ARG A 97 -13.11 -7.03 -23.39
CA ARG A 97 -13.73 -5.81 -22.84
C ARG A 97 -12.83 -4.59 -22.93
N TYR A 98 -11.53 -4.77 -22.73
CA TYR A 98 -10.56 -3.67 -22.61
C TYR A 98 -9.42 -3.72 -23.63
N GLY A 99 -9.32 -4.78 -24.42
CA GLY A 99 -8.20 -4.98 -25.34
C GLY A 99 -6.85 -5.23 -24.63
N GLN A 100 -6.87 -5.63 -23.35
CA GLN A 100 -5.69 -5.74 -22.50
C GLN A 100 -5.67 -7.07 -21.76
N ILE A 101 -4.44 -7.56 -21.49
CA ILE A 101 -4.17 -8.68 -20.60
C ILE A 101 -3.60 -8.09 -19.31
N PHE A 102 -4.19 -8.43 -18.19
CA PHE A 102 -3.79 -7.92 -16.89
C PHE A 102 -2.91 -8.95 -16.17
N ASP A 103 -1.74 -8.52 -15.74
CA ASP A 103 -0.73 -9.33 -15.06
C ASP A 103 -0.41 -8.83 -13.64
N SER A 104 -0.99 -7.72 -13.24
CA SER A 104 -0.78 -7.16 -11.90
C SER A 104 -2.03 -6.46 -11.35
N ALA A 105 -2.11 -6.38 -10.01
CA ALA A 105 -3.22 -5.74 -9.30
C ALA A 105 -3.16 -4.20 -9.30
N HIS A 106 -2.05 -3.58 -9.72
CA HIS A 106 -1.80 -2.14 -9.59
C HIS A 106 -2.06 -1.57 -8.18
N ASN A 107 -1.85 -2.42 -7.19
CA ASN A 107 -1.84 -2.14 -5.76
C ASN A 107 -0.92 -3.19 -5.13
N GLU A 108 0.24 -2.79 -4.62
CA GLU A 108 1.27 -3.71 -4.14
C GLU A 108 0.77 -4.56 -2.96
N TYR A 109 -0.05 -3.98 -2.09
CA TYR A 109 -0.60 -4.72 -0.94
C TYR A 109 -1.61 -5.79 -1.38
N LEU A 110 -2.48 -5.44 -2.33
CA LEU A 110 -3.41 -6.41 -2.91
C LEU A 110 -2.67 -7.47 -3.71
N GLN A 111 -1.64 -7.08 -4.48
CA GLN A 111 -0.76 -8.00 -5.18
C GLN A 111 -0.18 -9.04 -4.22
N TYR A 112 0.43 -8.60 -3.11
CA TYR A 112 0.98 -9.50 -2.11
C TYR A 112 -0.09 -10.36 -1.43
N PHE A 113 -1.22 -9.76 -1.06
CA PHE A 113 -2.34 -10.51 -0.50
C PHE A 113 -2.78 -11.67 -1.39
N LEU A 114 -2.90 -11.43 -2.69
CA LEU A 114 -3.39 -12.42 -3.67
C LEU A 114 -2.32 -13.44 -4.06
N THR A 115 -1.02 -13.07 -4.05
CA THR A 115 0.05 -13.92 -4.57
C THR A 115 0.84 -14.67 -3.49
N ILE A 116 1.08 -14.06 -2.32
CA ILE A 116 1.79 -14.66 -1.19
C ILE A 116 0.91 -14.84 0.05
N GLY A 117 -0.38 -14.60 -0.09
CA GLY A 117 -1.38 -14.78 0.95
C GLY A 117 -1.31 -13.77 2.10
N PRO A 118 -2.31 -13.80 3.00
CA PRO A 118 -2.38 -12.91 4.15
C PRO A 118 -1.19 -13.04 5.10
N LEU A 119 -0.60 -14.24 5.24
CA LEU A 119 0.59 -14.43 6.09
C LEU A 119 1.83 -13.77 5.51
N GLY A 120 2.04 -13.88 4.20
CA GLY A 120 3.13 -13.19 3.51
C GLY A 120 2.97 -11.66 3.57
N LEU A 121 1.76 -11.16 3.32
CA LEU A 121 1.46 -9.74 3.48
C LEU A 121 1.68 -9.25 4.92
N ALA A 122 1.24 -10.02 5.93
CA ALA A 122 1.42 -9.65 7.33
C ALA A 122 2.91 -9.59 7.71
N ALA A 123 3.73 -10.54 7.22
CA ALA A 123 5.17 -10.53 7.43
C ALA A 123 5.83 -9.30 6.75
N TYR A 124 5.43 -8.99 5.51
CA TYR A 124 5.91 -7.80 4.79
C TYR A 124 5.58 -6.51 5.53
N LEU A 125 4.31 -6.32 5.90
CA LEU A 125 3.84 -5.13 6.63
C LEU A 125 4.47 -5.03 8.03
N GLY A 126 4.62 -6.16 8.72
CA GLY A 126 5.28 -6.23 10.02
C GLY A 126 6.74 -5.80 9.92
N PHE A 127 7.48 -6.29 8.94
CA PHE A 127 8.86 -5.90 8.70
C PHE A 127 8.97 -4.41 8.32
N LEU A 128 8.17 -3.95 7.37
CA LEU A 128 8.16 -2.54 6.94
C LEU A 128 7.80 -1.61 8.11
N GLY A 129 6.72 -1.90 8.83
CA GLY A 129 6.23 -1.10 9.94
C GLY A 129 7.21 -1.04 11.11
N THR A 130 7.80 -2.17 11.52
CA THR A 130 8.80 -2.21 12.61
C THR A 130 10.08 -1.49 12.21
N SER A 131 10.49 -1.57 10.95
CA SER A 131 11.66 -0.85 10.42
C SER A 131 11.44 0.65 10.45
N ILE A 132 10.32 1.14 9.90
CA ILE A 132 9.93 2.55 9.91
C ILE A 132 9.82 3.06 11.35
N TRP A 133 9.14 2.33 12.23
CA TRP A 133 9.00 2.67 13.64
C TRP A 133 10.34 2.82 14.33
N THR A 134 11.27 1.88 14.10
CA THR A 134 12.63 1.93 14.65
C THR A 134 13.38 3.19 14.19
N MET A 135 13.28 3.53 12.91
CA MET A 135 13.93 4.72 12.36
C MET A 135 13.31 6.03 12.89
N ILE A 136 11.97 6.11 13.01
CA ILE A 136 11.28 7.28 13.57
C ILE A 136 11.69 7.50 15.03
N ARG A 137 11.72 6.44 15.85
CA ARG A 137 12.11 6.55 17.27
C ARG A 137 13.55 7.02 17.45
N ASN A 138 14.43 6.73 16.52
CA ASN A 138 15.83 7.17 16.54
C ASN A 138 16.07 8.47 15.74
N GLY A 139 15.04 9.01 15.10
CA GLY A 139 15.14 10.18 14.21
C GLY A 139 15.60 11.46 14.89
N SER A 140 15.29 11.63 16.18
CA SER A 140 15.79 12.77 16.99
C SER A 140 17.33 12.74 17.19
N ARG A 141 17.94 11.56 17.10
CA ARG A 141 19.38 11.35 17.26
C ARG A 141 20.12 11.31 15.91
N ASN A 142 19.42 10.99 14.84
CA ASN A 142 19.99 10.88 13.49
C ASN A 142 18.96 11.28 12.43
N ILE A 143 19.15 12.48 11.86
CA ILE A 143 18.26 13.03 10.84
C ILE A 143 18.21 12.19 9.56
N TYR A 144 19.30 11.49 9.21
CA TYR A 144 19.33 10.62 8.04
C TYR A 144 18.45 9.38 8.23
N ALA A 145 18.39 8.81 9.45
CA ALA A 145 17.47 7.73 9.75
C ALA A 145 16.00 8.20 9.64
N ALA A 146 15.70 9.42 10.08
CA ALA A 146 14.38 10.01 9.90
C ALA A 146 14.04 10.23 8.42
N GLY A 147 15.00 10.69 7.62
CA GLY A 147 14.85 10.84 6.17
C GLY A 147 14.56 9.50 5.47
N CYS A 148 15.27 8.44 5.83
CA CYS A 148 15.02 7.08 5.33
C CYS A 148 13.61 6.58 5.72
N ALA A 149 13.17 6.83 6.95
CA ALA A 149 11.82 6.48 7.40
C ALA A 149 10.75 7.21 6.59
N PHE A 150 10.94 8.51 6.35
CA PHE A 150 10.01 9.31 5.54
C PHE A 150 9.94 8.81 4.09
N ALA A 151 11.08 8.50 3.47
CA ALA A 151 11.13 7.93 2.12
C ALA A 151 10.38 6.59 2.05
N ALA A 152 10.57 5.70 3.05
CA ALA A 152 9.85 4.44 3.13
C ALA A 152 8.33 4.62 3.32
N LEU A 153 7.91 5.64 4.09
CA LEU A 153 6.49 6.00 4.23
C LEU A 153 5.89 6.51 2.92
N CYS A 154 6.62 7.36 2.18
CA CYS A 154 6.18 7.86 0.87
C CYS A 154 6.02 6.70 -0.12
N TYR A 155 6.98 5.75 -0.15
CA TYR A 155 6.86 4.55 -0.96
C TYR A 155 5.62 3.74 -0.56
N GLY A 156 5.42 3.49 0.74
CA GLY A 156 4.25 2.75 1.24
C GLY A 156 2.92 3.41 0.87
N ALA A 157 2.84 4.73 0.90
CA ALA A 157 1.65 5.47 0.47
C ALA A 157 1.40 5.31 -1.05
N GLN A 158 2.45 5.39 -1.87
CA GLN A 158 2.35 5.18 -3.32
C GLN A 158 1.97 3.74 -3.67
N ALA A 159 2.43 2.75 -2.92
CA ALA A 159 2.18 1.33 -3.13
C ALA A 159 0.69 0.95 -3.10
N VAL A 160 -0.17 1.78 -2.52
CA VAL A 160 -1.64 1.60 -2.54
C VAL A 160 -2.22 1.69 -3.95
N VAL A 161 -1.60 2.50 -4.82
CA VAL A 161 -2.08 2.76 -6.18
C VAL A 161 -1.07 2.39 -7.26
N ASN A 162 -0.03 1.65 -6.89
CA ASN A 162 1.04 1.25 -7.81
C ASN A 162 1.51 -0.18 -7.51
N ILE A 163 2.41 -0.69 -8.35
CA ILE A 163 3.07 -1.98 -8.18
C ILE A 163 4.52 -1.79 -7.75
N ASN A 164 5.15 -2.86 -7.25
CA ASN A 164 6.58 -2.86 -7.06
C ASN A 164 7.28 -2.78 -8.43
N LEU A 165 8.07 -1.75 -8.61
CA LEU A 165 8.80 -1.53 -9.85
C LEU A 165 10.27 -1.89 -9.65
N PRO A 166 10.93 -2.58 -10.62
CA PRO A 166 12.35 -2.91 -10.55
C PRO A 166 13.27 -1.70 -10.35
N ILE A 167 12.78 -0.50 -10.68
CA ILE A 167 13.52 0.76 -10.50
C ILE A 167 13.34 1.34 -9.10
N ALA A 168 12.11 1.38 -8.58
CA ALA A 168 11.78 2.07 -7.32
C ALA A 168 11.95 1.18 -6.08
N THR A 169 11.58 -0.09 -6.18
CA THR A 169 11.60 -1.03 -5.05
C THR A 169 13.00 -1.30 -4.50
N PRO A 170 14.05 -1.50 -5.30
CA PRO A 170 15.43 -1.64 -4.78
C PRO A 170 15.93 -0.40 -4.06
N ILE A 171 15.54 0.80 -4.52
CA ILE A 171 15.89 2.06 -3.86
C ILE A 171 15.24 2.12 -2.47
N MET A 172 13.97 1.79 -2.37
CA MET A 172 13.25 1.72 -1.10
C MET A 172 13.93 0.76 -0.13
N TRP A 173 14.26 -0.47 -0.56
CA TRP A 173 14.96 -1.45 0.27
C TRP A 173 16.35 -0.96 0.71
N THR A 174 17.09 -0.31 -0.17
CA THR A 174 18.41 0.26 0.14
C THR A 174 18.29 1.34 1.22
N LEU A 175 17.32 2.25 1.10
CA LEU A 175 17.06 3.29 2.09
C LEU A 175 16.62 2.70 3.43
N LEU A 176 15.77 1.68 3.41
CA LEU A 176 15.29 0.99 4.61
C LEU A 176 16.47 0.34 5.37
N MET A 177 17.32 -0.42 4.66
CA MET A 177 18.51 -1.06 5.26
C MET A 177 19.52 -0.04 5.77
N THR A 178 19.76 1.02 5.02
CA THR A 178 20.66 2.12 5.43
C THR A 178 20.15 2.80 6.69
N GLY A 179 18.87 3.13 6.76
CA GLY A 179 18.26 3.74 7.95
C GLY A 179 18.35 2.85 9.19
N LEU A 180 18.13 1.54 9.04
CA LEU A 180 18.30 0.57 10.14
C LEU A 180 19.76 0.45 10.59
N ALA A 181 20.71 0.45 9.66
CA ALA A 181 22.15 0.41 9.98
C ALA A 181 22.60 1.65 10.76
N LEU A 182 22.11 2.83 10.37
CA LEU A 182 22.36 4.08 11.12
C LEU A 182 21.81 4.01 12.55
N CYS A 183 20.64 3.42 12.76
CA CYS A 183 20.07 3.23 14.10
C CYS A 183 20.90 2.26 14.97
N ARG A 184 21.45 1.19 14.37
CA ARG A 184 22.34 0.24 15.07
C ARG A 184 23.65 0.91 15.52
N LYS A 185 24.26 1.71 14.67
CA LYS A 185 25.52 2.43 14.99
C LYS A 185 25.34 3.35 16.19
N LEU A 186 24.19 4.01 16.33
CA LEU A 186 23.87 4.84 17.49
C LEU A 186 23.83 4.04 18.80
N LYS A 187 23.27 2.83 18.78
CA LYS A 187 23.23 1.94 19.96
C LYS A 187 24.62 1.46 20.35
N ALA A 188 25.46 1.08 19.40
CA ALA A 188 26.82 0.61 19.66
C ALA A 188 27.70 1.73 20.26
N GLY A 189 27.61 2.97 19.75
CA GLY A 189 28.34 4.11 20.28
C GLY A 189 27.93 4.53 21.70
N SER A 190 26.69 4.26 22.09
CA SER A 190 26.18 4.54 23.45
C SER A 190 26.57 3.49 24.49
N SER A 191 26.93 2.27 24.07
CA SER A 191 27.37 1.19 24.97
C SER A 191 28.88 1.12 25.16
N SER A 192 29.67 1.82 24.35
CA SER A 192 31.14 1.90 24.47
C SER A 192 31.64 3.11 25.25
N GLY A 193 30.74 3.89 25.83
CA GLY A 193 31.06 5.11 26.62
C GLY A 193 30.85 4.96 28.13
N ILE A 194 31.00 3.71 28.68
CA ILE A 194 31.06 3.44 30.13
C ILE A 194 32.48 3.05 30.48
#